data_7eed84a4c3ab5f886683af36b5360f4b
#
_entry.id   7eed84a4c3ab5f886683af36b5360f4b
#
_cell.length_a   1.000
_cell.length_b   1.000
_cell.length_c   1.000
_cell.angle_alpha   90.00
_cell.angle_beta   90.00
_cell.angle_gamma   90.00
#
_symmetry.space_group_name_H-M   'P 1'
#
loop_
_entity.id
_entity.type
_entity.pdbx_description
1 polymer ?
#
loop_
_entity_poly.entity_id
_entity_poly.type
_entity_poly.pdbx_seq_one_letter_code
_entity_poly.pdbx_strand_id
1 'polypeptide(L)'
;MHVTLKPVGYKLQNGDSIHYTEHRIRTVEKGKRFNTCEVWYEGLDRKMQIAVGIVVHKENTKVYADKKHHYIAYVDQQDPTMVKPDGSDGVIYIGAKCPKATKFKHEQDHILAIATLDSGEHYTYQFAAAWSKFDVHSLEEWKRILEE
;
A
#
# COMPACT_ATOMS: atom_id res chain seq x y z
N MET A 1 12.41 11.71 -3.34
CA MET A 1 13.38 10.69 -3.84
C MET A 1 12.82 10.11 -5.12
N HIS A 2 13.58 10.11 -6.21
CA HIS A 2 13.24 9.45 -7.47
C HIS A 2 14.00 8.12 -7.57
N VAL A 3 13.32 7.06 -7.89
CA VAL A 3 13.89 5.72 -8.08
C VAL A 3 13.50 5.21 -9.45
N THR A 4 14.48 4.80 -10.23
CA THR A 4 14.28 4.09 -11.49
C THR A 4 14.67 2.64 -11.28
N LEU A 5 13.76 1.73 -11.53
CA LEU A 5 14.02 0.30 -11.42
C LEU A 5 14.48 -0.25 -12.77
N LYS A 6 15.38 -1.23 -12.74
CA LYS A 6 15.81 -1.92 -13.95
C LYS A 6 14.61 -2.50 -14.68
N PRO A 7 14.66 -2.54 -16.03
CA PRO A 7 13.59 -3.16 -16.82
C PRO A 7 13.24 -4.56 -16.30
N VAL A 8 11.97 -4.79 -16.08
CA VAL A 8 11.45 -6.10 -15.71
C VAL A 8 10.92 -6.76 -16.96
N GLY A 9 11.45 -7.94 -17.29
CA GLY A 9 10.88 -8.77 -18.34
C GLY A 9 9.73 -9.60 -17.76
N TYR A 10 8.53 -9.44 -18.29
CA TYR A 10 7.37 -10.25 -17.94
C TYR A 10 6.97 -11.13 -19.12
N LYS A 11 6.89 -12.44 -18.90
CA LYS A 11 6.38 -13.38 -19.92
C LYS A 11 4.85 -13.44 -19.83
N LEU A 12 4.20 -13.15 -20.92
CA LEU A 12 2.76 -13.33 -21.10
C LEU A 12 2.40 -14.81 -21.25
N GLN A 13 1.13 -15.14 -21.00
CA GLN A 13 0.62 -16.51 -21.19
C GLN A 13 0.77 -17.03 -22.65
N ASN A 14 0.80 -16.11 -23.64
CA ASN A 14 1.02 -16.44 -25.05
C ASN A 14 2.51 -16.60 -25.41
N GLY A 15 3.44 -16.50 -24.45
CA GLY A 15 4.88 -16.63 -24.66
C GLY A 15 5.63 -15.36 -24.99
N ASP A 16 4.93 -14.26 -25.28
CA ASP A 16 5.55 -12.95 -25.53
C ASP A 16 6.20 -12.39 -24.27
N SER A 17 7.22 -11.57 -24.44
CA SER A 17 7.87 -10.85 -23.34
C SER A 17 7.55 -9.35 -23.45
N ILE A 18 7.14 -8.75 -22.32
CA ILE A 18 7.04 -7.31 -22.20
C ILE A 18 8.23 -6.83 -21.39
N HIS A 19 8.87 -5.77 -21.86
CA HIS A 19 9.94 -5.09 -21.14
C HIS A 19 9.49 -3.66 -20.84
N TYR A 20 9.57 -3.24 -19.59
CA TYR A 20 9.24 -1.89 -19.17
C TYR A 20 10.17 -1.44 -18.05
N THR A 21 10.32 -0.15 -17.93
CA THR A 21 11.04 0.49 -16.82
C THR A 21 10.03 1.11 -15.87
N GLU A 22 10.11 0.75 -14.60
CA GLU A 22 9.28 1.37 -13.58
C GLU A 22 10.01 2.58 -12.99
N HIS A 23 9.30 3.69 -12.90
CA HIS A 23 9.73 4.91 -12.24
C HIS A 23 8.87 5.16 -11.01
N ARG A 24 9.51 5.59 -9.90
CA ARG A 24 8.81 5.99 -8.67
C ARG A 24 9.37 7.29 -8.14
N ILE A 25 8.49 8.21 -7.80
CA ILE A 25 8.82 9.39 -7.01
C ILE A 25 8.15 9.24 -5.65
N ARG A 26 8.96 9.22 -4.59
CA ARG A 26 8.46 9.23 -3.22
C ARG A 26 8.69 10.60 -2.61
N THR A 27 7.61 11.23 -2.14
CA THR A 27 7.63 12.53 -1.50
C THR A 27 7.27 12.37 -0.02
N VAL A 28 8.16 12.88 0.81
CA VAL A 28 8.00 12.95 2.27
C VAL A 28 8.06 14.43 2.64
N GLU A 29 6.99 14.95 3.23
CA GLU A 29 6.89 16.34 3.63
C GLU A 29 6.89 16.45 5.16
N LYS A 30 7.69 17.40 5.68
CA LYS A 30 7.73 17.66 7.11
C LYS A 30 6.36 18.09 7.62
N GLY A 31 5.89 17.42 8.69
CA GLY A 31 4.60 17.72 9.33
C GLY A 31 3.39 17.10 8.63
N LYS A 32 3.57 16.38 7.54
CA LYS A 32 2.50 15.59 6.90
C LYS A 32 2.55 14.15 7.39
N ARG A 33 1.36 13.58 7.63
CA ARG A 33 1.23 12.17 8.00
C ARG A 33 1.48 11.24 6.83
N PHE A 34 0.91 11.58 5.69
CA PHE A 34 1.00 10.74 4.49
C PHE A 34 2.24 11.05 3.67
N ASN A 35 2.91 9.99 3.27
CA ASN A 35 3.90 10.01 2.20
C ASN A 35 3.18 9.76 0.88
N THR A 36 3.62 10.41 -0.18
CA THR A 36 3.05 10.24 -1.53
C THR A 36 4.01 9.42 -2.38
N CYS A 37 3.47 8.50 -3.16
CA CYS A 37 4.20 7.78 -4.18
C CYS A 37 3.50 7.97 -5.52
N GLU A 38 4.23 8.48 -6.49
CA GLU A 38 3.85 8.51 -7.89
C GLU A 38 4.63 7.43 -8.63
N VAL A 39 3.95 6.62 -9.44
CA VAL A 39 4.53 5.53 -10.23
C VAL A 39 4.03 5.57 -11.65
N TRP A 40 4.91 5.30 -12.61
CA TRP A 40 4.58 5.11 -14.02
C TRP A 40 5.55 4.12 -14.67
N TYR A 41 5.17 3.66 -15.84
CA TYR A 41 5.90 2.62 -16.58
C TYR A 41 6.26 3.10 -17.97
N GLU A 42 7.56 3.21 -18.25
CA GLU A 42 8.09 3.55 -19.56
C GLU A 42 8.29 2.28 -20.39
N GLY A 43 7.92 2.33 -21.68
CA GLY A 43 8.01 1.21 -22.61
C GLY A 43 6.81 0.25 -22.53
N LEU A 44 5.80 0.54 -21.71
CA LEU A 44 4.57 -0.23 -21.65
C LEU A 44 3.58 0.29 -22.72
N ASP A 45 3.21 -0.55 -23.67
CA ASP A 45 2.33 -0.23 -24.82
C ASP A 45 0.86 -0.64 -24.62
N ARG A 46 0.50 -1.10 -23.42
CA ARG A 46 -0.82 -1.66 -23.11
C ARG A 46 -1.27 -1.32 -21.69
N LYS A 47 -2.54 -1.59 -21.41
CA LYS A 47 -3.05 -1.51 -20.03
C LYS A 47 -2.37 -2.52 -19.13
N MET A 48 -2.04 -2.09 -17.91
CA MET A 48 -1.44 -2.95 -16.90
C MET A 48 -2.17 -2.81 -15.56
N GLN A 49 -2.31 -3.92 -14.86
CA GLN A 49 -2.75 -3.90 -13.46
C GLN A 49 -1.55 -3.71 -12.54
N ILE A 50 -1.68 -2.77 -11.62
CA ILE A 50 -0.73 -2.58 -10.53
C ILE A 50 -1.42 -2.82 -9.20
N ALA A 51 -0.65 -3.27 -8.22
CA ALA A 51 -1.13 -3.46 -6.86
C ALA A 51 -0.32 -2.62 -5.88
N VAL A 52 -1.02 -1.90 -5.03
CA VAL A 52 -0.48 -1.36 -3.78
C VAL A 52 -0.82 -2.34 -2.68
N GLY A 53 0.18 -2.85 -1.97
CA GLY A 53 -0.01 -3.89 -0.98
C GLY A 53 0.56 -3.53 0.39
N ILE A 54 -0.07 -4.05 1.43
CA ILE A 54 0.47 -4.07 2.80
C ILE A 54 0.72 -5.53 3.14
N VAL A 55 1.94 -5.84 3.61
CA VAL A 55 2.27 -7.16 4.15
C VAL A 55 1.54 -7.36 5.46
N VAL A 56 0.94 -8.52 5.64
CA VAL A 56 0.16 -8.90 6.82
C VAL A 56 0.85 -10.09 7.48
N HIS A 57 1.11 -10.00 8.76
CA HIS A 57 1.65 -11.12 9.52
C HIS A 57 0.58 -12.21 9.67
N LYS A 58 0.98 -13.48 9.50
CA LYS A 58 0.08 -14.65 9.39
C LYS A 58 -0.92 -14.81 10.51
N GLU A 59 -0.56 -14.40 11.70
CA GLU A 59 -1.37 -14.54 12.91
C GLU A 59 -2.34 -13.37 13.14
N ASN A 60 -2.29 -12.36 12.28
CA ASN A 60 -3.07 -11.15 12.44
C ASN A 60 -4.06 -10.97 11.30
N THR A 61 -5.35 -11.08 11.62
CA THR A 61 -6.47 -10.99 10.66
C THR A 61 -7.11 -9.61 10.58
N LYS A 62 -6.55 -8.59 11.26
CA LYS A 62 -7.14 -7.24 11.31
C LYS A 62 -6.77 -6.43 10.07
N VAL A 63 -7.27 -6.86 8.92
CA VAL A 63 -7.13 -6.21 7.63
C VAL A 63 -8.45 -5.61 7.17
N TYR A 64 -8.40 -4.47 6.53
CA TYR A 64 -9.56 -3.71 6.11
C TYR A 64 -9.36 -3.18 4.70
N ALA A 65 -10.43 -3.20 3.91
CA ALA A 65 -10.48 -2.58 2.60
C ALA A 65 -11.78 -1.81 2.46
N ASP A 66 -11.69 -0.52 2.20
CA ASP A 66 -12.84 0.34 1.93
C ASP A 66 -12.88 0.70 0.45
N LYS A 67 -13.89 0.15 -0.23
CA LYS A 67 -14.09 0.37 -1.67
C LYS A 67 -14.67 1.76 -1.97
N LYS A 68 -15.38 2.35 -1.03
CA LYS A 68 -16.02 3.66 -1.20
C LYS A 68 -14.97 4.78 -1.10
N HIS A 69 -14.07 4.67 -0.14
CA HIS A 69 -13.03 5.66 0.11
C HIS A 69 -11.66 5.26 -0.45
N HIS A 70 -11.58 4.12 -1.16
CA HIS A 70 -10.40 3.64 -1.87
C HIS A 70 -9.16 3.51 -0.99
N TYR A 71 -9.28 2.87 0.18
CA TYR A 71 -8.11 2.59 1.02
C TYR A 71 -8.03 1.12 1.45
N ILE A 72 -6.82 0.72 1.82
CA ILE A 72 -6.53 -0.50 2.57
C ILE A 72 -5.87 -0.13 3.89
N ALA A 73 -6.16 -0.90 4.93
CA ALA A 73 -5.59 -0.70 6.25
C ALA A 73 -5.29 -2.03 6.94
N TYR A 74 -4.33 -1.99 7.85
CA TYR A 74 -3.89 -3.11 8.64
C TYR A 74 -3.54 -2.65 10.05
N VAL A 75 -3.94 -3.44 11.04
CA VAL A 75 -3.52 -3.26 12.44
C VAL A 75 -2.48 -4.31 12.76
N ASP A 76 -1.23 -3.88 12.87
CA ASP A 76 -0.13 -4.76 13.22
C ASP A 76 0.02 -4.86 14.74
N GLN A 77 -0.05 -6.08 15.23
CA GLN A 77 0.26 -6.40 16.63
C GLN A 77 1.73 -6.83 16.68
N GLN A 78 2.42 -6.44 17.74
CA GLN A 78 3.79 -6.88 17.95
C GLN A 78 3.89 -8.41 18.01
N ASP A 79 5.04 -8.93 17.62
CA ASP A 79 5.39 -10.33 17.83
C ASP A 79 5.18 -10.69 19.31
N PRO A 80 4.43 -11.76 19.62
CA PRO A 80 4.17 -12.20 21.00
C PRO A 80 5.42 -12.36 21.86
N THR A 81 6.57 -12.66 21.25
CA THR A 81 7.85 -12.79 21.94
C THR A 81 8.44 -11.45 22.38
N MET A 82 7.95 -10.35 21.81
CA MET A 82 8.41 -8.98 22.11
C MET A 82 7.39 -8.18 22.92
N VAL A 83 6.24 -8.77 23.19
CA VAL A 83 5.17 -8.13 23.98
C VAL A 83 5.58 -8.06 25.45
N LYS A 84 5.47 -6.88 26.06
CA LYS A 84 5.71 -6.71 27.48
C LYS A 84 4.59 -7.37 28.30
N PRO A 85 4.94 -8.01 29.41
CA PRO A 85 3.95 -8.68 30.26
C PRO A 85 2.82 -7.78 30.79
N ASP A 86 3.06 -6.47 30.85
CA ASP A 86 2.09 -5.48 31.34
C ASP A 86 1.12 -4.98 30.26
N GLY A 87 1.22 -5.48 29.02
CA GLY A 87 0.38 -5.06 27.91
C GLY A 87 0.58 -3.59 27.50
N SER A 88 1.68 -2.97 27.93
CA SER A 88 1.98 -1.55 27.65
C SER A 88 2.40 -1.30 26.19
N ASP A 89 2.57 -2.35 25.42
CA ASP A 89 2.88 -2.25 24.00
C ASP A 89 1.66 -1.74 23.23
N GLY A 90 1.91 -0.86 22.29
CA GLY A 90 0.88 -0.37 21.41
C GLY A 90 0.71 -1.27 20.19
N VAL A 91 -0.19 -0.87 19.30
CA VAL A 91 -0.33 -1.43 17.96
C VAL A 91 0.10 -0.40 16.92
N ILE A 92 0.53 -0.85 15.77
CA ILE A 92 0.84 -0.01 14.63
C ILE A 92 -0.35 -0.07 13.67
N TYR A 93 -0.87 1.07 13.31
CA TYR A 93 -1.86 1.22 12.25
C TYR A 93 -1.12 1.52 10.95
N ILE A 94 -1.36 0.75 9.91
CA ILE A 94 -0.77 0.95 8.59
C ILE A 94 -1.91 1.16 7.61
N GLY A 95 -1.75 2.07 6.66
CA GLY A 95 -2.77 2.32 5.65
C GLY A 95 -2.22 2.89 4.36
N ALA A 96 -2.96 2.64 3.28
CA ALA A 96 -2.69 3.23 1.98
C ALA A 96 -3.99 3.69 1.31
N LYS A 97 -3.99 4.93 0.83
CA LYS A 97 -5.04 5.52 0.00
C LYS A 97 -4.72 5.27 -1.46
N CYS A 98 -5.62 4.60 -2.15
CA CYS A 98 -5.40 4.08 -3.50
C CYS A 98 -6.52 4.55 -4.45
N PRO A 99 -6.55 5.83 -4.85
CA PRO A 99 -7.74 6.47 -5.45
C PRO A 99 -8.26 5.82 -6.73
N LYS A 100 -7.44 5.09 -7.48
CA LYS A 100 -7.85 4.39 -8.71
C LYS A 100 -8.09 2.89 -8.52
N ALA A 101 -7.99 2.39 -7.30
CA ALA A 101 -8.18 0.96 -7.05
C ALA A 101 -9.65 0.56 -7.25
N THR A 102 -9.88 -0.44 -8.07
CA THR A 102 -11.20 -0.99 -8.37
C THR A 102 -11.41 -2.39 -7.79
N LYS A 103 -10.32 -3.06 -7.42
CA LYS A 103 -10.34 -4.39 -6.81
C LYS A 103 -9.51 -4.39 -5.53
N PHE A 104 -10.02 -5.11 -4.55
CA PHE A 104 -9.33 -5.30 -3.28
C PHE A 104 -9.30 -6.79 -2.99
N LYS A 105 -8.13 -7.30 -2.61
CA LYS A 105 -7.91 -8.72 -2.34
C LYS A 105 -7.09 -8.89 -1.08
N HIS A 106 -7.41 -9.93 -0.33
CA HIS A 106 -6.53 -10.45 0.72
C HIS A 106 -6.01 -11.79 0.22
N GLU A 107 -4.74 -11.85 -0.12
CA GLU A 107 -4.08 -13.04 -0.65
C GLU A 107 -2.84 -13.35 0.16
N GLN A 108 -2.78 -14.57 0.71
CA GLN A 108 -1.66 -15.01 1.55
C GLN A 108 -1.34 -13.98 2.65
N ASP A 109 -0.17 -13.39 2.57
CA ASP A 109 0.37 -12.46 3.56
C ASP A 109 0.21 -10.99 3.11
N HIS A 110 -0.78 -10.67 2.25
CA HIS A 110 -0.94 -9.31 1.70
C HIS A 110 -2.41 -8.90 1.61
N ILE A 111 -2.68 -7.66 1.99
CA ILE A 111 -3.88 -6.94 1.54
C ILE A 111 -3.52 -6.05 0.36
N LEU A 112 -4.23 -6.18 -0.75
CA LEU A 112 -3.92 -5.55 -2.02
C LEU A 112 -5.06 -4.62 -2.48
N ALA A 113 -4.69 -3.43 -2.93
CA ALA A 113 -5.54 -2.51 -3.69
C ALA A 113 -5.03 -2.47 -5.14
N ILE A 114 -5.86 -2.87 -6.10
CA ILE A 114 -5.48 -3.08 -7.48
C ILE A 114 -6.14 -2.04 -8.37
N ALA A 115 -5.32 -1.33 -9.12
CA ALA A 115 -5.71 -0.37 -10.14
C ALA A 115 -5.30 -0.86 -11.54
N THR A 116 -6.00 -0.38 -12.58
CA THR A 116 -5.60 -0.59 -13.97
C THR A 116 -5.14 0.74 -14.54
N LEU A 117 -3.95 0.76 -15.12
CA LEU A 117 -3.35 1.93 -15.74
C LEU A 117 -3.33 1.78 -17.26
N ASP A 118 -3.56 2.87 -17.95
CA ASP A 118 -3.29 2.99 -19.37
C ASP A 118 -1.77 3.17 -19.65
N SER A 119 -1.35 2.97 -20.88
CA SER A 119 0.03 3.22 -21.30
C SER A 119 0.44 4.66 -21.00
N GLY A 120 1.59 4.85 -20.32
CA GLY A 120 2.11 6.16 -19.94
C GLY A 120 1.34 6.87 -18.83
N GLU A 121 0.33 6.24 -18.25
CA GLU A 121 -0.43 6.82 -17.15
C GLU A 121 0.37 6.83 -15.86
N HIS A 122 0.35 7.97 -15.16
CA HIS A 122 0.91 8.11 -13.84
C HIS A 122 -0.14 7.79 -12.78
N TYR A 123 0.26 7.00 -11.79
CA TYR A 123 -0.57 6.62 -10.66
C TYR A 123 0.00 7.15 -9.36
N THR A 124 -0.81 7.91 -8.64
CA THR A 124 -0.43 8.46 -7.34
C THR A 124 -1.23 7.77 -6.25
N TYR A 125 -0.54 7.29 -5.23
CA TYR A 125 -1.13 6.77 -4.01
C TYR A 125 -0.41 7.34 -2.79
N GLN A 126 -1.07 7.27 -1.63
CA GLN A 126 -0.52 7.73 -0.37
C GLN A 126 -0.44 6.58 0.63
N PHE A 127 0.55 6.61 1.50
CA PHE A 127 0.69 5.63 2.55
C PHE A 127 1.19 6.26 3.83
N ALA A 128 0.78 5.70 4.96
CA ALA A 128 1.17 6.16 6.28
C ALA A 128 1.12 5.03 7.30
N ALA A 129 1.77 5.28 8.43
CA ALA A 129 1.62 4.50 9.64
C ALA A 129 1.39 5.42 10.83
N ALA A 130 0.76 4.89 11.87
CA ALA A 130 0.56 5.56 13.14
C ALA A 130 0.74 4.58 14.30
N TRP A 131 1.06 5.09 15.46
CA TRP A 131 1.25 4.26 16.65
C TRP A 131 0.22 4.59 17.74
N SER A 132 -0.42 3.57 18.27
CA SER A 132 -1.52 3.73 19.22
C SER A 132 -1.16 4.43 20.54
N LYS A 133 0.11 4.52 20.89
CA LYS A 133 0.61 5.22 22.08
C LYS A 133 1.06 6.66 21.81
N PHE A 134 0.91 7.14 20.59
CA PHE A 134 1.37 8.48 20.25
C PHE A 134 0.24 9.38 19.74
N ASP A 135 -0.28 9.13 18.55
CA ASP A 135 -1.10 10.11 17.85
C ASP A 135 -2.42 9.58 17.25
N VAL A 136 -2.62 8.27 17.28
CA VAL A 136 -3.87 7.62 16.84
C VAL A 136 -4.21 6.51 17.81
N HIS A 137 -5.26 6.68 18.58
CA HIS A 137 -5.54 5.82 19.75
C HIS A 137 -6.54 4.69 19.45
N SER A 138 -7.19 4.71 18.29
CA SER A 138 -8.15 3.66 17.90
C SER A 138 -8.14 3.38 16.41
N LEU A 139 -8.63 2.21 16.02
CA LEU A 139 -8.80 1.84 14.64
C LEU A 139 -9.83 2.74 13.94
N GLU A 140 -10.88 3.13 14.64
CA GLU A 140 -11.93 4.01 14.09
C GLU A 140 -11.38 5.41 13.81
N GLU A 141 -10.49 5.90 14.65
CA GLU A 141 -9.77 7.15 14.39
C GLU A 141 -8.86 7.01 13.17
N TRP A 142 -8.13 5.88 13.04
CA TRP A 142 -7.29 5.62 11.89
C TRP A 142 -8.09 5.56 10.58
N LYS A 143 -9.23 4.88 10.57
CA LYS A 143 -10.13 4.81 9.41
C LYS A 143 -10.60 6.21 8.99
N ARG A 144 -11.03 7.05 9.94
CA ARG A 144 -11.44 8.44 9.63
C ARG A 144 -10.32 9.23 8.96
N ILE A 145 -9.08 9.09 9.43
CA ILE A 145 -7.90 9.72 8.81
C ILE A 145 -7.68 9.22 7.38
N LEU A 146 -7.96 7.94 7.10
CA LEU A 146 -7.86 7.40 5.75
C LEU A 146 -9.01 7.85 4.83
N GLU A 147 -10.16 8.22 5.37
CA GLU A 147 -11.33 8.70 4.62
C GLU A 147 -11.24 10.18 4.21
N GLU A 148 -10.47 11.00 4.93
CA GLU A 148 -10.17 12.42 4.60
C GLU A 148 -9.33 12.56 3.33
#